data_925daf42a465d37702f7b1fffcb79689
#
_entry.id   925daf42a465d37702f7b1fffcb79689
#
_cell.length_a   1.000
_cell.length_b   1.000
_cell.length_c   1.000
_cell.angle_alpha   90.00
_cell.angle_beta   90.00
_cell.angle_gamma   90.00
#
_symmetry.space_group_name_H-M   'P 1'
#
loop_
_entity.id
_entity.type
_entity.pdbx_description
1 polymer ?
#
loop_
_entity_poly.entity_id
_entity_poly.type
_entity_poly.pdbx_seq_one_letter_code
_entity_poly.pdbx_strand_id
1 'polypeptide(L)'
;MKNILDTIGNTRLVRLRNIGNGNIYVKVEKENATGSIKDRAALEMIKGAIDDGSLKPGMKIVEPTSGNTGIAIAMIGKTLGYEVTIILTGEGGMQAAVDKAKKLEATGEYFMPNQFANPYNTLAHEKYTGPEIYSELPEVKGFIAGVGTGGTVSGVGHFLKEKNENVAVWAIEPEESALLSTGKAGGHKIQGIGANFVPEILDREMLDEVITVKGDDALDMARRLAKEEGLLVGISSGANVFGALKMLEKVDGPIVTVLPDTGERYLSTELFENEAN
;
A
#
# COMPACT_ATOMS: atom_id res chain seq x y z
N MET A 1 22.80 -5.84 -17.95
CA MET A 1 21.78 -4.80 -18.27
C MET A 1 20.74 -4.88 -17.20
N LYS A 2 20.27 -3.75 -16.65
CA LYS A 2 19.14 -3.70 -15.72
C LYS A 2 17.85 -4.03 -16.49
N ASN A 3 16.94 -4.80 -15.90
CA ASN A 3 15.61 -5.01 -16.43
C ASN A 3 14.59 -4.16 -15.65
N ILE A 4 13.30 -4.23 -16.01
CA ILE A 4 12.27 -3.40 -15.36
C ILE A 4 12.12 -3.72 -13.86
N LEU A 5 12.39 -4.96 -13.43
CA LEU A 5 12.29 -5.34 -12.02
C LEU A 5 13.35 -4.67 -11.15
N ASP A 6 14.50 -4.31 -11.73
CA ASP A 6 15.58 -3.59 -11.03
C ASP A 6 15.26 -2.11 -10.77
N THR A 7 14.13 -1.62 -11.29
CA THR A 7 13.63 -0.26 -11.05
C THR A 7 12.59 -0.19 -9.93
N ILE A 8 12.23 -1.33 -9.35
CA ILE A 8 11.30 -1.40 -8.23
C ILE A 8 12.05 -1.06 -6.93
N GLY A 9 11.47 -0.17 -6.12
CA GLY A 9 12.10 0.31 -4.90
C GLY A 9 13.05 1.49 -5.13
N ASN A 10 13.80 1.83 -4.09
CA ASN A 10 14.69 3.01 -4.04
C ASN A 10 13.96 4.30 -4.46
N THR A 11 12.68 4.41 -4.09
CA THR A 11 11.87 5.59 -4.34
C THR A 11 12.33 6.75 -3.46
N ARG A 12 12.07 7.97 -3.87
CA ARG A 12 12.50 9.16 -3.12
C ARG A 12 11.72 9.33 -1.82
N LEU A 13 12.40 9.81 -0.78
CA LEU A 13 11.79 10.39 0.41
C LEU A 13 11.76 11.92 0.24
N VAL A 14 10.57 12.52 0.23
CA VAL A 14 10.39 13.96 -0.02
C VAL A 14 9.83 14.63 1.20
N ARG A 15 10.46 15.75 1.63
CA ARG A 15 9.95 16.61 2.69
C ARG A 15 8.87 17.53 2.14
N LEU A 16 7.67 17.54 2.71
CA LEU A 16 6.63 18.50 2.37
C LEU A 16 7.01 19.89 2.91
N ARG A 17 6.84 20.91 2.11
CA ARG A 17 7.24 22.29 2.46
C ARG A 17 6.07 23.12 2.96
N ASN A 18 4.91 22.95 2.34
CA ASN A 18 3.72 23.79 2.58
C ASN A 18 2.71 23.10 3.50
N ILE A 19 2.83 21.77 3.69
CA ILE A 19 1.97 20.97 4.54
C ILE A 19 2.79 20.44 5.73
N GLY A 20 2.26 20.54 6.96
CA GLY A 20 2.88 19.97 8.16
C GLY A 20 4.12 20.69 8.67
N ASN A 21 4.31 21.99 8.33
CA ASN A 21 5.42 22.82 8.78
C ASN A 21 6.81 22.19 8.55
N GLY A 22 6.94 21.39 7.49
CA GLY A 22 8.18 20.72 7.14
C GLY A 22 8.56 19.52 8.02
N ASN A 23 7.66 19.01 8.86
CA ASN A 23 7.88 17.81 9.68
C ASN A 23 7.25 16.54 9.09
N ILE A 24 6.63 16.63 7.91
CA ILE A 24 6.10 15.47 7.18
C ILE A 24 7.01 15.13 6.01
N TYR A 25 7.40 13.87 5.95
CA TYR A 25 8.16 13.27 4.86
C TYR A 25 7.31 12.19 4.20
N VAL A 26 7.35 12.13 2.88
CA VAL A 26 6.55 11.21 2.09
C VAL A 26 7.44 10.30 1.23
N LYS A 27 7.28 9.00 1.37
CA LYS A 27 7.92 8.00 0.52
C LYS A 27 7.11 7.88 -0.77
N VAL A 28 7.70 8.28 -1.89
CA VAL A 28 6.98 8.51 -3.18
C VAL A 28 6.84 7.19 -3.95
N GLU A 29 5.99 6.29 -3.49
CA GLU A 29 5.85 4.95 -4.04
C GLU A 29 5.20 4.88 -5.43
N LYS A 30 4.58 5.98 -5.88
CA LYS A 30 4.14 6.11 -7.28
C LYS A 30 5.28 6.04 -8.30
N GLU A 31 6.53 6.14 -7.87
CA GLU A 31 7.72 6.10 -8.72
C GLU A 31 8.18 4.67 -9.05
N ASN A 32 7.58 3.65 -8.45
CA ASN A 32 7.83 2.27 -8.86
C ASN A 32 7.41 2.04 -10.32
N ALA A 33 7.91 0.98 -10.91
CA ALA A 33 7.79 0.63 -12.33
C ALA A 33 6.36 0.69 -12.90
N THR A 34 5.37 0.20 -12.14
CA THR A 34 3.95 0.28 -12.54
C THR A 34 3.21 1.44 -11.89
N GLY A 35 3.87 2.32 -11.16
CA GLY A 35 3.28 3.50 -10.55
C GLY A 35 2.63 3.24 -9.20
N SER A 36 3.01 2.19 -8.46
CA SER A 36 2.48 1.96 -7.12
C SER A 36 3.39 1.16 -6.19
N ILE A 37 3.11 1.27 -4.89
CA ILE A 37 3.76 0.50 -3.81
C ILE A 37 3.60 -1.02 -3.97
N LYS A 38 2.58 -1.46 -4.73
CA LYS A 38 2.29 -2.88 -4.91
C LYS A 38 3.35 -3.62 -5.72
N ASP A 39 4.18 -2.90 -6.48
CA ASP A 39 5.32 -3.49 -7.18
C ASP A 39 6.28 -4.19 -6.21
N ARG A 40 6.52 -3.59 -5.03
CA ARG A 40 7.37 -4.18 -3.99
C ARG A 40 6.79 -5.48 -3.44
N ALA A 41 5.53 -5.42 -3.01
CA ALA A 41 4.84 -6.58 -2.45
C ALA A 41 4.74 -7.72 -3.48
N ALA A 42 4.32 -7.41 -4.71
CA ALA A 42 4.18 -8.40 -5.77
C ALA A 42 5.53 -9.05 -6.14
N LEU A 43 6.60 -8.27 -6.21
CA LEU A 43 7.93 -8.78 -6.51
C LEU A 43 8.41 -9.77 -5.44
N GLU A 44 8.29 -9.41 -4.17
CA GLU A 44 8.76 -10.27 -3.08
C GLU A 44 7.87 -11.51 -2.92
N MET A 45 6.54 -11.39 -3.08
CA MET A 45 5.63 -12.54 -3.07
C MET A 45 5.95 -13.55 -4.19
N ILE A 46 6.20 -13.08 -5.41
CA ILE A 46 6.52 -13.96 -6.54
C ILE A 46 7.92 -14.56 -6.40
N LYS A 47 8.94 -13.77 -6.02
CA LYS A 47 10.29 -14.26 -5.79
C LYS A 47 10.34 -15.26 -4.64
N GLY A 48 9.71 -14.94 -3.51
CA GLY A 48 9.62 -15.85 -2.37
C GLY A 48 9.00 -17.20 -2.75
N ALA A 49 7.92 -17.16 -3.54
CA ALA A 49 7.27 -18.39 -4.03
C ALA A 49 8.12 -19.21 -5.01
N ILE A 50 8.99 -18.56 -5.79
CA ILE A 50 9.97 -19.26 -6.64
C ILE A 50 11.05 -19.90 -5.74
N ASP A 51 11.56 -19.15 -4.77
CA ASP A 51 12.65 -19.59 -3.90
C ASP A 51 12.23 -20.73 -2.97
N ASP A 52 11.00 -20.73 -2.45
CA ASP A 52 10.46 -21.80 -1.60
C ASP A 52 9.84 -22.96 -2.40
N GLY A 53 9.74 -22.83 -3.73
CA GLY A 53 9.25 -23.86 -4.64
C GLY A 53 7.72 -23.99 -4.71
N SER A 54 6.96 -23.06 -4.16
CA SER A 54 5.49 -23.01 -4.29
C SER A 54 5.05 -22.53 -5.69
N LEU A 55 5.84 -21.66 -6.33
CA LEU A 55 5.68 -21.30 -7.75
C LEU A 55 6.77 -21.99 -8.59
N LYS A 56 6.41 -23.08 -9.26
CA LYS A 56 7.30 -23.88 -10.10
C LYS A 56 7.32 -23.41 -11.55
N PRO A 57 8.41 -23.69 -12.31
CA PRO A 57 8.42 -23.49 -13.75
C PRO A 57 7.24 -24.18 -14.45
N GLY A 58 6.57 -23.46 -15.34
CA GLY A 58 5.40 -23.97 -16.06
C GLY A 58 4.06 -23.76 -15.37
N MET A 59 4.03 -23.39 -14.08
CA MET A 59 2.81 -22.92 -13.42
C MET A 59 2.39 -21.54 -13.95
N LYS A 60 1.14 -21.19 -13.69
CA LYS A 60 0.55 -19.88 -13.99
C LYS A 60 0.29 -19.14 -12.69
N ILE A 61 0.20 -17.83 -12.75
CA ILE A 61 -0.16 -17.01 -11.58
C ILE A 61 -1.60 -16.57 -11.71
N VAL A 62 -2.38 -16.64 -10.63
CA VAL A 62 -3.74 -16.10 -10.56
C VAL A 62 -3.91 -15.24 -9.33
N GLU A 63 -4.53 -14.04 -9.47
CA GLU A 63 -4.85 -13.18 -8.33
C GLU A 63 -6.21 -12.51 -8.51
N PRO A 64 -7.10 -12.58 -7.50
CA PRO A 64 -8.37 -11.86 -7.50
C PRO A 64 -8.15 -10.41 -7.04
N THR A 65 -8.04 -9.49 -7.98
CA THR A 65 -7.80 -8.07 -7.69
C THR A 65 -8.21 -7.19 -8.86
N SER A 66 -8.72 -6.00 -8.57
CA SER A 66 -9.08 -5.01 -9.59
C SER A 66 -8.20 -3.75 -9.58
N GLY A 67 -7.13 -3.74 -8.78
CA GLY A 67 -6.33 -2.55 -8.57
C GLY A 67 -4.82 -2.75 -8.84
N ASN A 68 -4.03 -1.96 -8.15
CA ASN A 68 -2.58 -1.87 -8.29
C ASN A 68 -1.85 -3.21 -8.19
N THR A 69 -2.33 -4.11 -7.36
CA THR A 69 -1.75 -5.46 -7.20
C THR A 69 -1.81 -6.26 -8.50
N GLY A 70 -2.94 -6.23 -9.21
CA GLY A 70 -3.08 -6.92 -10.49
C GLY A 70 -2.13 -6.39 -11.56
N ILE A 71 -1.95 -5.08 -11.61
CA ILE A 71 -1.01 -4.43 -12.55
C ILE A 71 0.43 -4.87 -12.25
N ALA A 72 0.82 -4.84 -10.97
CA ALA A 72 2.14 -5.24 -10.54
C ALA A 72 2.43 -6.73 -10.83
N ILE A 73 1.50 -7.63 -10.44
CA ILE A 73 1.63 -9.07 -10.68
C ILE A 73 1.71 -9.38 -12.19
N ALA A 74 0.90 -8.71 -13.01
CA ALA A 74 0.92 -8.91 -14.47
C ALA A 74 2.28 -8.53 -15.07
N MET A 75 2.84 -7.38 -14.71
CA MET A 75 4.14 -6.93 -15.18
C MET A 75 5.26 -7.87 -14.69
N ILE A 76 5.30 -8.16 -13.40
CA ILE A 76 6.36 -8.97 -12.79
C ILE A 76 6.30 -10.42 -13.26
N GLY A 77 5.12 -11.04 -13.21
CA GLY A 77 4.93 -12.42 -13.66
C GLY A 77 5.32 -12.60 -15.13
N LYS A 78 4.88 -11.68 -15.99
CA LYS A 78 5.26 -11.72 -17.41
C LYS A 78 6.77 -11.55 -17.62
N THR A 79 7.41 -10.64 -16.87
CA THR A 79 8.87 -10.42 -16.96
C THR A 79 9.66 -11.65 -16.51
N LEU A 80 9.12 -12.41 -15.54
CA LEU A 80 9.72 -13.66 -15.07
C LEU A 80 9.33 -14.91 -15.89
N GLY A 81 8.52 -14.75 -16.94
CA GLY A 81 8.17 -15.82 -17.89
C GLY A 81 6.92 -16.62 -17.51
N TYR A 82 6.12 -16.14 -16.55
CA TYR A 82 4.88 -16.80 -16.15
C TYR A 82 3.66 -16.25 -16.91
N GLU A 83 2.68 -17.11 -17.20
CA GLU A 83 1.34 -16.66 -17.56
C GLU A 83 0.64 -16.10 -16.34
N VAL A 84 -0.08 -14.98 -16.50
CA VAL A 84 -0.78 -14.32 -15.40
C VAL A 84 -2.26 -14.15 -15.77
N THR A 85 -3.13 -14.56 -14.85
CA THR A 85 -4.58 -14.40 -14.92
C THR A 85 -5.03 -13.49 -13.77
N ILE A 86 -5.55 -12.30 -14.09
CA ILE A 86 -6.15 -11.40 -13.10
C ILE A 86 -7.66 -11.55 -13.15
N ILE A 87 -8.26 -11.86 -12.00
CA ILE A 87 -9.72 -11.98 -11.89
C ILE A 87 -10.25 -10.68 -11.29
N LEU A 88 -10.93 -9.90 -12.13
CA LEU A 88 -11.57 -8.66 -11.73
C LEU A 88 -12.88 -8.95 -10.98
N THR A 89 -13.25 -8.04 -10.08
CA THR A 89 -14.58 -8.03 -9.47
C THR A 89 -15.64 -7.77 -10.53
N GLY A 90 -16.60 -8.69 -10.64
CA GLY A 90 -17.75 -8.61 -11.54
C GLY A 90 -19.05 -8.89 -10.78
N GLU A 91 -20.03 -9.48 -11.44
CA GLU A 91 -21.25 -10.00 -10.79
C GLU A 91 -20.87 -11.00 -9.69
N GLY A 92 -21.35 -10.78 -8.46
CA GLY A 92 -20.97 -11.54 -7.26
C GLY A 92 -19.83 -10.95 -6.43
N GLY A 93 -19.25 -9.82 -6.86
CA GLY A 93 -18.29 -9.04 -6.06
C GLY A 93 -16.93 -9.73 -5.86
N MET A 94 -16.18 -9.26 -4.86
CA MET A 94 -14.84 -9.77 -4.54
C MET A 94 -14.86 -11.25 -4.13
N GLN A 95 -15.89 -11.69 -3.41
CA GLN A 95 -15.96 -13.10 -2.97
C GLN A 95 -16.01 -14.06 -4.15
N ALA A 96 -16.81 -13.75 -5.18
CA ALA A 96 -16.87 -14.59 -6.38
C ALA A 96 -15.52 -14.64 -7.14
N ALA A 97 -14.78 -13.53 -7.17
CA ALA A 97 -13.45 -13.47 -7.75
C ALA A 97 -12.46 -14.35 -6.97
N VAL A 98 -12.49 -14.28 -5.63
CA VAL A 98 -11.68 -15.12 -4.74
C VAL A 98 -12.00 -16.60 -4.91
N ASP A 99 -13.28 -16.97 -4.95
CA ASP A 99 -13.71 -18.36 -5.12
C ASP A 99 -13.26 -18.94 -6.47
N LYS A 100 -13.28 -18.12 -7.51
CA LYS A 100 -12.78 -18.50 -8.84
C LYS A 100 -11.26 -18.69 -8.83
N ALA A 101 -10.51 -17.80 -8.17
CA ALA A 101 -9.06 -17.92 -8.05
C ALA A 101 -8.68 -19.20 -7.29
N LYS A 102 -9.34 -19.47 -6.15
CA LYS A 102 -9.13 -20.70 -5.37
C LYS A 102 -9.43 -21.98 -6.15
N LYS A 103 -10.46 -21.96 -7.01
CA LYS A 103 -10.75 -23.12 -7.90
C LYS A 103 -9.64 -23.34 -8.91
N LEU A 104 -9.03 -22.30 -9.46
CA LEU A 104 -7.89 -22.42 -10.37
C LEU A 104 -6.64 -22.92 -9.62
N GLU A 105 -6.34 -22.35 -8.45
CA GLU A 105 -5.22 -22.78 -7.60
C GLU A 105 -5.35 -24.27 -7.22
N ALA A 106 -6.55 -24.74 -6.89
CA ALA A 106 -6.82 -26.14 -6.53
C ALA A 106 -6.54 -27.14 -7.67
N THR A 107 -6.38 -26.69 -8.92
CA THR A 107 -5.95 -27.56 -10.03
C THR A 107 -4.47 -27.96 -9.95
N GLY A 108 -3.67 -27.24 -9.17
CA GLY A 108 -2.22 -27.41 -9.09
C GLY A 108 -1.45 -26.79 -10.27
N GLU A 109 -2.15 -26.19 -11.24
CA GLU A 109 -1.54 -25.48 -12.38
C GLU A 109 -1.28 -24.01 -12.08
N TYR A 110 -1.94 -23.46 -11.05
CA TYR A 110 -1.88 -22.04 -10.70
C TYR A 110 -1.31 -21.85 -9.29
N PHE A 111 -0.53 -20.80 -9.14
CA PHE A 111 -0.11 -20.22 -7.87
C PHE A 111 -0.90 -18.93 -7.62
N MET A 112 -1.46 -18.78 -6.43
CA MET A 112 -2.15 -17.56 -5.99
C MET A 112 -1.31 -16.82 -4.95
N PRO A 113 -0.77 -15.63 -5.26
CA PRO A 113 0.01 -14.83 -4.32
C PRO A 113 -0.72 -14.52 -3.01
N ASN A 114 -2.04 -14.31 -3.03
CA ASN A 114 -2.88 -14.06 -1.85
C ASN A 114 -2.35 -12.93 -0.97
N GLN A 115 -2.37 -11.70 -1.48
CA GLN A 115 -1.75 -10.54 -0.88
C GLN A 115 -2.14 -10.25 0.58
N PHE A 116 -3.30 -10.72 1.05
CA PHE A 116 -3.81 -10.45 2.42
C PHE A 116 -3.32 -11.44 3.48
N ALA A 117 -2.73 -12.56 3.06
CA ALA A 117 -2.23 -13.63 3.94
C ALA A 117 -0.76 -13.99 3.68
N ASN A 118 -0.15 -13.47 2.62
CA ASN A 118 1.20 -13.82 2.24
C ASN A 118 2.25 -13.01 3.02
N PRO A 119 3.10 -13.65 3.85
CA PRO A 119 4.10 -12.94 4.68
C PRO A 119 5.16 -12.21 3.86
N TYR A 120 5.42 -12.62 2.62
CA TYR A 120 6.35 -11.91 1.74
C TYR A 120 5.90 -10.48 1.40
N ASN A 121 4.60 -10.19 1.50
CA ASN A 121 4.09 -8.83 1.38
C ASN A 121 4.63 -7.93 2.52
N THR A 122 4.55 -8.36 3.76
CA THR A 122 5.13 -7.64 4.91
C THR A 122 6.66 -7.59 4.79
N LEU A 123 7.30 -8.71 4.44
CA LEU A 123 8.74 -8.81 4.28
C LEU A 123 9.29 -7.83 3.24
N ALA A 124 8.56 -7.56 2.15
CA ALA A 124 8.95 -6.57 1.15
C ALA A 124 9.18 -5.17 1.75
N HIS A 125 8.36 -4.79 2.72
CA HIS A 125 8.45 -3.49 3.38
C HIS A 125 9.46 -3.46 4.53
N GLU A 126 9.58 -4.56 5.27
CA GLU A 126 10.58 -4.72 6.32
C GLU A 126 11.99 -4.74 5.76
N LYS A 127 12.19 -5.44 4.63
CA LYS A 127 13.50 -5.64 4.00
C LYS A 127 13.96 -4.46 3.14
N TYR A 128 13.03 -3.69 2.58
CA TYR A 128 13.37 -2.63 1.64
C TYR A 128 12.81 -1.26 2.04
N THR A 129 11.50 -1.10 2.21
CA THR A 129 10.87 0.22 2.42
C THR A 129 11.32 0.85 3.74
N GLY A 130 11.32 0.09 4.82
CA GLY A 130 11.77 0.54 6.13
C GLY A 130 13.25 0.96 6.13
N PRO A 131 14.19 0.11 5.65
CA PRO A 131 15.59 0.47 5.49
C PRO A 131 15.83 1.71 4.61
N GLU A 132 15.12 1.86 3.49
CA GLU A 132 15.23 3.05 2.64
C GLU A 132 14.82 4.31 3.39
N ILE A 133 13.70 4.28 4.13
CA ILE A 133 13.23 5.41 4.95
C ILE A 133 14.29 5.76 6.01
N TYR A 134 14.76 4.77 6.77
CA TYR A 134 15.70 5.00 7.86
C TYR A 134 17.06 5.50 7.37
N SER A 135 17.52 5.05 6.20
CA SER A 135 18.79 5.51 5.64
C SER A 135 18.76 6.98 5.24
N GLU A 136 17.60 7.51 4.83
CA GLU A 136 17.43 8.91 4.45
C GLU A 136 17.01 9.81 5.64
N LEU A 137 16.37 9.23 6.68
CA LEU A 137 15.85 9.96 7.84
C LEU A 137 16.01 9.12 9.12
N PRO A 138 17.25 8.96 9.66
CA PRO A 138 17.48 8.16 10.88
C PRO A 138 16.79 8.71 12.12
N GLU A 139 16.48 10.02 12.16
CA GLU A 139 15.80 10.69 13.24
C GLU A 139 14.26 10.59 13.20
N VAL A 140 13.68 9.75 12.35
CA VAL A 140 12.23 9.53 12.26
C VAL A 140 11.62 9.24 13.63
N LYS A 141 10.51 9.93 13.95
CA LYS A 141 9.78 9.81 15.22
C LYS A 141 8.44 9.09 15.07
N GLY A 142 7.87 9.12 13.87
CA GLY A 142 6.61 8.44 13.61
C GLY A 142 6.49 7.94 12.18
N PHE A 143 5.82 6.83 12.04
CA PHE A 143 5.41 6.27 10.75
C PHE A 143 3.92 6.00 10.76
N ILE A 144 3.22 6.42 9.71
CA ILE A 144 1.78 6.20 9.58
C ILE A 144 1.42 5.78 8.16
N ALA A 145 0.54 4.79 8.02
CA ALA A 145 0.05 4.36 6.71
C ALA A 145 -1.35 3.75 6.77
N GLY A 146 -2.10 3.91 5.68
CA GLY A 146 -3.40 3.28 5.49
C GLY A 146 -3.33 1.77 5.38
N VAL A 147 -4.29 1.09 6.00
CA VAL A 147 -4.37 -0.38 6.01
C VAL A 147 -5.22 -0.86 4.84
N GLY A 148 -4.55 -1.33 3.77
CA GLY A 148 -5.16 -2.17 2.75
C GLY A 148 -4.94 -3.65 3.10
N THR A 149 -3.76 -4.17 2.78
CA THR A 149 -3.33 -5.51 3.22
C THR A 149 -2.66 -5.53 4.60
N GLY A 150 -2.23 -4.37 5.10
CA GLY A 150 -1.45 -4.27 6.33
C GLY A 150 0.06 -4.45 6.14
N GLY A 151 0.51 -4.96 5.00
CA GLY A 151 1.92 -5.27 4.78
C GLY A 151 2.85 -4.06 4.93
N THR A 152 2.46 -2.89 4.42
CA THR A 152 3.28 -1.66 4.51
C THR A 152 3.47 -1.21 5.95
N VAL A 153 2.37 -1.04 6.70
CA VAL A 153 2.46 -0.53 8.07
C VAL A 153 3.16 -1.52 8.99
N SER A 154 2.89 -2.82 8.84
CA SER A 154 3.55 -3.88 9.62
C SER A 154 5.05 -3.97 9.28
N GLY A 155 5.41 -4.09 8.00
CA GLY A 155 6.81 -4.29 7.63
C GLY A 155 7.71 -3.08 7.91
N VAL A 156 7.25 -1.87 7.58
CA VAL A 156 8.01 -0.65 7.94
C VAL A 156 8.08 -0.48 9.46
N GLY A 157 6.96 -0.73 10.14
CA GLY A 157 6.88 -0.62 11.60
C GLY A 157 7.83 -1.58 12.32
N HIS A 158 7.87 -2.85 11.92
CA HIS A 158 8.82 -3.83 12.46
C HIS A 158 10.26 -3.33 12.33
N PHE A 159 10.66 -2.92 11.13
CA PHE A 159 12.01 -2.44 10.91
C PHE A 159 12.35 -1.19 11.73
N LEU A 160 11.45 -0.18 11.75
CA LEU A 160 11.70 1.06 12.47
C LEU A 160 11.75 0.85 13.98
N LYS A 161 10.85 0.05 14.55
CA LYS A 161 10.87 -0.29 15.99
C LYS A 161 12.07 -1.15 16.36
N GLU A 162 12.60 -2.00 15.47
CA GLU A 162 13.88 -2.70 15.68
C GLU A 162 15.04 -1.70 15.84
N LYS A 163 15.05 -0.62 15.04
CA LYS A 163 16.08 0.43 15.12
C LYS A 163 15.89 1.35 16.32
N ASN A 164 14.65 1.68 16.65
CA ASN A 164 14.29 2.52 17.79
C ASN A 164 12.85 2.20 18.24
N GLU A 165 12.72 1.53 19.37
CA GLU A 165 11.41 1.13 19.93
C GLU A 165 10.46 2.30 20.22
N ASN A 166 11.00 3.53 20.36
CA ASN A 166 10.21 4.74 20.62
C ASN A 166 9.62 5.37 19.34
N VAL A 167 9.86 4.81 18.16
CA VAL A 167 9.18 5.28 16.94
C VAL A 167 7.71 4.93 17.01
N ALA A 168 6.84 5.94 16.96
CA ALA A 168 5.40 5.72 16.96
C ALA A 168 4.95 5.17 15.59
N VAL A 169 4.16 4.09 15.59
CA VAL A 169 3.63 3.46 14.37
C VAL A 169 2.11 3.43 14.42
N TRP A 170 1.50 4.20 13.53
CA TRP A 170 0.04 4.34 13.47
C TRP A 170 -0.53 3.76 12.19
N ALA A 171 -1.76 3.27 12.28
CA ALA A 171 -2.54 2.80 11.15
C ALA A 171 -3.69 3.77 10.84
N ILE A 172 -4.07 3.84 9.55
CA ILE A 172 -5.24 4.60 9.09
C ILE A 172 -6.25 3.62 8.53
N GLU A 173 -7.51 3.82 8.87
CA GLU A 173 -8.67 3.20 8.22
C GLU A 173 -9.69 4.27 7.81
N PRO A 174 -10.57 4.01 6.83
CA PRO A 174 -11.65 4.94 6.49
C PRO A 174 -12.63 5.08 7.65
N GLU A 175 -13.09 6.30 7.97
CA GLU A 175 -14.10 6.52 9.02
C GLU A 175 -15.41 5.79 8.69
N GLU A 176 -15.77 5.74 7.41
CA GLU A 176 -16.97 5.06 6.91
C GLU A 176 -16.88 3.53 7.01
N SER A 177 -15.65 3.00 7.20
CA SER A 177 -15.38 1.58 7.38
C SER A 177 -14.32 1.35 8.45
N ALA A 178 -14.63 1.76 9.68
CA ALA A 178 -13.74 1.74 10.84
C ALA A 178 -13.72 0.35 11.50
N LEU A 179 -13.30 -0.67 10.75
CA LEU A 179 -13.33 -2.06 11.19
C LEU A 179 -12.31 -2.35 12.30
N LEU A 180 -11.11 -1.78 12.21
CA LEU A 180 -10.02 -2.04 13.16
C LEU A 180 -10.32 -1.41 14.52
N SER A 181 -10.88 -0.21 14.55
CA SER A 181 -11.16 0.54 15.78
C SER A 181 -12.56 0.26 16.35
N THR A 182 -13.59 0.08 15.51
CA THR A 182 -14.97 -0.04 15.97
C THR A 182 -15.65 -1.37 15.64
N GLY A 183 -15.01 -2.22 14.84
CA GLY A 183 -15.60 -3.48 14.36
C GLY A 183 -16.66 -3.32 13.26
N LYS A 184 -16.81 -2.12 12.68
CA LYS A 184 -17.83 -1.84 11.65
C LYS A 184 -17.21 -1.68 10.28
N ALA A 185 -17.58 -2.54 9.34
CA ALA A 185 -17.26 -2.42 7.92
C ALA A 185 -18.35 -1.62 7.18
N GLY A 186 -17.94 -0.90 6.12
CA GLY A 186 -18.86 -0.10 5.29
C GLY A 186 -18.26 0.26 3.93
N GLY A 187 -19.08 0.87 3.07
CA GLY A 187 -18.60 1.46 1.83
C GLY A 187 -17.90 2.79 2.08
N HIS A 188 -16.80 3.04 1.37
CA HIS A 188 -16.01 4.27 1.51
C HIS A 188 -15.36 4.67 0.17
N LYS A 189 -14.86 5.92 0.09
CA LYS A 189 -14.27 6.51 -1.13
C LYS A 189 -12.75 6.27 -1.26
N ILE A 190 -12.05 5.86 -0.22
CA ILE A 190 -10.58 5.76 -0.20
C ILE A 190 -10.15 4.44 -0.81
N GLN A 191 -9.96 4.40 -2.12
CA GLN A 191 -9.49 3.18 -2.80
C GLN A 191 -8.10 2.77 -2.30
N GLY A 192 -7.90 1.45 -2.19
CA GLY A 192 -6.62 0.84 -1.80
C GLY A 192 -6.44 0.55 -0.31
N ILE A 193 -7.32 1.05 0.55
CA ILE A 193 -7.37 0.73 1.99
C ILE A 193 -8.78 0.30 2.39
N GLY A 194 -8.99 -0.18 3.60
CA GLY A 194 -10.32 -0.52 4.11
C GLY A 194 -10.93 -1.75 3.44
N ALA A 195 -10.28 -2.92 3.52
CA ALA A 195 -10.70 -4.14 2.82
C ALA A 195 -11.98 -4.81 3.35
N ASN A 196 -12.64 -4.24 4.36
CA ASN A 196 -13.84 -4.77 5.03
C ASN A 196 -13.63 -6.12 5.76
N PHE A 197 -12.39 -6.51 5.96
CA PHE A 197 -11.96 -7.60 6.85
C PHE A 197 -10.58 -7.26 7.41
N VAL A 198 -10.19 -7.92 8.50
CA VAL A 198 -8.86 -7.75 9.09
C VAL A 198 -7.88 -8.65 8.33
N PRO A 199 -6.86 -8.10 7.65
CA PRO A 199 -5.86 -8.90 6.94
C PRO A 199 -5.04 -9.77 7.90
N GLU A 200 -4.72 -11.00 7.50
CA GLU A 200 -3.93 -11.94 8.32
C GLU A 200 -2.51 -11.44 8.60
N ILE A 201 -1.92 -10.69 7.65
CA ILE A 201 -0.56 -10.16 7.75
C ILE A 201 -0.46 -8.82 8.49
N LEU A 202 -1.59 -8.26 8.95
CA LEU A 202 -1.56 -7.05 9.77
C LEU A 202 -1.16 -7.38 11.20
N ASP A 203 0.00 -6.92 11.61
CA ASP A 203 0.42 -7.00 13.01
C ASP A 203 -0.20 -5.84 13.81
N ARG A 204 -1.26 -6.15 14.55
CA ARG A 204 -1.98 -5.16 15.36
C ARG A 204 -1.27 -4.84 16.68
N GLU A 205 -0.45 -5.76 17.19
CA GLU A 205 0.24 -5.57 18.47
C GLU A 205 1.39 -4.55 18.35
N MET A 206 1.93 -4.41 17.14
CA MET A 206 2.97 -3.42 16.84
C MET A 206 2.43 -2.00 16.70
N LEU A 207 1.11 -1.81 16.47
CA LEU A 207 0.49 -0.50 16.27
C LEU A 207 0.28 0.23 17.59
N ASP A 208 0.77 1.47 17.67
CA ASP A 208 0.56 2.32 18.84
C ASP A 208 -0.83 3.00 18.80
N GLU A 209 -1.36 3.32 17.60
CA GLU A 209 -2.69 3.91 17.44
C GLU A 209 -3.29 3.53 16.08
N VAL A 210 -4.61 3.42 16.02
CA VAL A 210 -5.40 3.34 14.79
C VAL A 210 -6.30 4.56 14.73
N ILE A 211 -6.17 5.36 13.67
CA ILE A 211 -7.00 6.54 13.45
C ILE A 211 -7.91 6.38 12.24
N THR A 212 -9.01 7.12 12.24
CA THR A 212 -9.93 7.17 11.09
C THR A 212 -9.72 8.44 10.27
N VAL A 213 -9.94 8.33 8.96
CA VAL A 213 -9.93 9.46 8.01
C VAL A 213 -11.19 9.38 7.15
N LYS A 214 -11.92 10.48 7.03
CA LYS A 214 -13.08 10.57 6.13
C LYS A 214 -12.65 10.55 4.68
N GLY A 215 -13.49 9.95 3.82
CA GLY A 215 -13.26 9.94 2.38
C GLY A 215 -13.07 11.34 1.79
N ASP A 216 -13.87 12.30 2.21
CA ASP A 216 -13.79 13.69 1.73
C ASP A 216 -12.49 14.39 2.18
N ASP A 217 -12.04 14.19 3.43
CA ASP A 217 -10.76 14.73 3.91
C ASP A 217 -9.57 14.15 3.12
N ALA A 218 -9.65 12.87 2.74
CA ALA A 218 -8.64 12.22 1.91
C ALA A 218 -8.59 12.80 0.48
N LEU A 219 -9.75 13.04 -0.14
CA LEU A 219 -9.87 13.67 -1.45
C LEU A 219 -9.29 15.09 -1.44
N ASP A 220 -9.70 15.90 -0.48
CA ASP A 220 -9.24 17.29 -0.36
C ASP A 220 -7.74 17.37 -0.11
N MET A 221 -7.19 16.47 0.73
CA MET A 221 -5.74 16.44 0.96
C MET A 221 -4.98 15.97 -0.28
N ALA A 222 -5.50 15.04 -1.07
CA ALA A 222 -4.86 14.63 -2.32
C ALA A 222 -4.83 15.78 -3.35
N ARG A 223 -5.90 16.59 -3.44
CA ARG A 223 -5.94 17.82 -4.24
C ARG A 223 -4.92 18.86 -3.76
N ARG A 224 -4.83 19.05 -2.43
CA ARG A 224 -3.83 19.95 -1.83
C ARG A 224 -2.41 19.52 -2.14
N LEU A 225 -2.10 18.24 -2.07
CA LEU A 225 -0.78 17.69 -2.44
C LEU A 225 -0.41 18.04 -3.89
N ALA A 226 -1.37 17.93 -4.82
CA ALA A 226 -1.14 18.34 -6.21
C ALA A 226 -0.91 19.85 -6.33
N LYS A 227 -1.72 20.67 -5.67
CA LYS A 227 -1.72 22.14 -5.79
C LYS A 227 -0.58 22.81 -5.03
N GLU A 228 -0.31 22.35 -3.80
CA GLU A 228 0.63 23.00 -2.87
C GLU A 228 2.04 22.41 -2.93
N GLU A 229 2.17 21.10 -3.26
CA GLU A 229 3.45 20.39 -3.27
C GLU A 229 3.86 19.87 -4.66
N GLY A 230 2.98 19.99 -5.69
CA GLY A 230 3.24 19.47 -7.03
C GLY A 230 3.21 17.93 -7.12
N LEU A 231 2.57 17.28 -6.15
CA LEU A 231 2.51 15.81 -6.04
C LEU A 231 1.15 15.28 -6.50
N LEU A 232 1.04 14.88 -7.78
CA LEU A 232 -0.16 14.25 -8.32
C LEU A 232 -0.21 12.79 -7.83
N VAL A 233 -1.11 12.50 -6.90
CA VAL A 233 -1.18 11.22 -6.16
C VAL A 233 -2.62 10.76 -5.97
N GLY A 234 -2.79 9.47 -5.62
CA GLY A 234 -4.11 8.89 -5.39
C GLY A 234 -4.75 9.27 -4.04
N ILE A 235 -6.00 8.86 -3.86
CA ILE A 235 -6.83 9.23 -2.70
C ILE A 235 -6.23 8.73 -1.38
N SER A 236 -5.69 7.50 -1.36
CA SER A 236 -5.04 6.94 -0.16
C SER A 236 -3.78 7.72 0.25
N SER A 237 -3.10 8.39 -0.69
CA SER A 237 -2.00 9.31 -0.36
C SER A 237 -2.51 10.53 0.41
N GLY A 238 -3.67 11.07 0.03
CA GLY A 238 -4.34 12.12 0.78
C GLY A 238 -4.70 11.68 2.19
N ALA A 239 -5.29 10.49 2.35
CA ALA A 239 -5.58 9.92 3.66
C ALA A 239 -4.31 9.79 4.52
N ASN A 240 -3.21 9.33 3.93
CA ASN A 240 -1.94 9.16 4.61
C ASN A 240 -1.35 10.49 5.12
N VAL A 241 -1.36 11.52 4.29
CA VAL A 241 -0.84 12.85 4.70
C VAL A 241 -1.78 13.52 5.69
N PHE A 242 -3.11 13.37 5.56
CA PHE A 242 -4.07 13.85 6.56
C PHE A 242 -3.82 13.18 7.91
N GLY A 243 -3.62 11.87 7.92
CA GLY A 243 -3.27 11.12 9.12
C GLY A 243 -1.93 11.56 9.73
N ALA A 244 -0.93 11.86 8.89
CA ALA A 244 0.37 12.37 9.34
C ALA A 244 0.23 13.75 10.04
N LEU A 245 -0.66 14.62 9.57
CA LEU A 245 -0.99 15.87 10.28
C LEU A 245 -1.58 15.61 11.65
N LYS A 246 -2.48 14.60 11.78
CA LYS A 246 -3.03 14.19 13.07
C LYS A 246 -1.97 13.61 14.00
N MET A 247 -1.03 12.86 13.45
CA MET A 247 0.08 12.31 14.22
C MET A 247 1.00 13.42 14.78
N LEU A 248 1.25 14.51 14.03
CA LEU A 248 2.02 15.67 14.48
C LEU A 248 1.40 16.40 15.68
N GLU A 249 0.10 16.23 15.94
CA GLU A 249 -0.53 16.79 17.14
C GLU A 249 -0.08 16.09 18.45
N LYS A 250 0.48 14.85 18.33
CA LYS A 250 0.86 13.99 19.47
C LYS A 250 2.34 13.58 19.48
N VAL A 251 2.97 13.55 18.32
CA VAL A 251 4.35 13.10 18.14
C VAL A 251 5.20 14.28 17.69
N ASP A 252 6.17 14.65 18.51
CA ASP A 252 7.10 15.75 18.20
C ASP A 252 8.29 15.25 17.38
N GLY A 253 8.42 15.78 16.18
CA GLY A 253 9.53 15.49 15.27
C GLY A 253 9.11 14.97 13.90
N PRO A 254 10.05 14.42 13.11
CA PRO A 254 9.80 13.97 11.75
C PRO A 254 8.83 12.78 11.67
N ILE A 255 7.74 12.96 10.93
CA ILE A 255 6.76 11.91 10.60
C ILE A 255 6.96 11.48 9.15
N VAL A 256 6.97 10.18 8.93
CA VAL A 256 7.02 9.59 7.60
C VAL A 256 5.69 8.93 7.26
N THR A 257 5.23 9.15 6.05
CA THR A 257 4.14 8.38 5.45
C THR A 257 4.46 8.00 4.01
N VAL A 258 3.57 7.27 3.36
CA VAL A 258 3.76 6.82 1.97
C VAL A 258 2.74 7.48 1.03
N LEU A 259 3.15 7.72 -0.22
CA LEU A 259 2.27 8.07 -1.32
C LEU A 259 2.12 6.83 -2.23
N PRO A 260 1.10 5.99 -1.99
CA PRO A 260 1.07 4.62 -2.54
C PRO A 260 1.00 4.54 -4.06
N ASP A 261 0.34 5.49 -4.73
CA ASP A 261 0.17 5.45 -6.18
C ASP A 261 -0.02 6.84 -6.82
N THR A 262 -0.14 6.85 -8.16
CA THR A 262 -0.31 8.05 -8.97
C THR A 262 -1.77 8.51 -9.06
N GLY A 263 -1.99 9.83 -9.07
CA GLY A 263 -3.32 10.44 -9.28
C GLY A 263 -3.92 10.18 -10.65
N GLU A 264 -3.11 9.87 -11.67
CA GLU A 264 -3.56 9.59 -13.03
C GLU A 264 -4.59 8.44 -13.11
N ARG A 265 -4.58 7.52 -12.16
CA ARG A 265 -5.55 6.42 -12.07
C ARG A 265 -6.94 6.84 -11.64
N TYR A 266 -7.08 8.06 -11.15
CA TYR A 266 -8.30 8.58 -10.54
C TYR A 266 -8.94 9.71 -11.34
N LEU A 267 -8.51 9.95 -12.61
CA LEU A 267 -9.01 11.03 -13.47
C LEU A 267 -10.51 10.93 -13.77
N SER A 268 -11.08 9.72 -13.71
CA SER A 268 -12.52 9.47 -13.88
C SER A 268 -13.28 9.33 -12.56
N THR A 269 -12.71 9.80 -11.45
CA THR A 269 -13.31 9.74 -10.12
C THR A 269 -13.53 11.14 -9.54
N GLU A 270 -14.24 11.22 -8.42
CA GLU A 270 -14.48 12.46 -7.66
C GLU A 270 -13.20 13.24 -7.31
N LEU A 271 -12.02 12.62 -7.40
CA LEU A 271 -10.76 13.30 -7.09
C LEU A 271 -10.55 14.54 -7.97
N PHE A 272 -11.00 14.52 -9.24
CA PHE A 272 -10.79 15.61 -10.19
C PHE A 272 -12.08 16.22 -10.75
N GLU A 273 -13.27 15.64 -10.48
CA GLU A 273 -14.55 16.12 -11.04
C GLU A 273 -14.99 17.51 -10.57
N ASN A 274 -14.52 17.98 -9.43
CA ASN A 274 -14.92 19.26 -8.85
C ASN A 274 -14.06 20.48 -9.25
N GLU A 275 -13.04 20.32 -10.09
CA GLU A 275 -12.18 21.43 -10.53
C GLU A 275 -12.56 21.98 -11.94
N ALA A 276 -13.61 21.47 -12.55
CA ALA A 276 -14.05 21.86 -13.90
C ALA A 276 -15.11 22.99 -13.93
N ASN A 277 -15.35 23.73 -12.82
CA ASN A 277 -16.26 24.88 -12.75
C ASN A 277 -15.55 26.14 -12.33
#